data_3e6431e57df0edbb12254b86d7a41e22
#
_entry.id   3e6431e57df0edbb12254b86d7a41e22
#
_cell.length_a   1.000
_cell.length_b   1.000
_cell.length_c   1.000
_cell.angle_alpha   90.00
_cell.angle_beta   90.00
_cell.angle_gamma   90.00
#
_symmetry.space_group_name_H-M   'P 1'
#
loop_
_entity.id
_entity.type
_entity.pdbx_description
1 polymer ?
#
loop_
_entity_poly.entity_id
_entity_poly.type
_entity_poly.pdbx_seq_one_letter_code
_entity_poly.pdbx_strand_id
1 'polypeptide(L)'
;MKLIKQYIFFLCLISLSYSQLTQNIDKNAFKSLIIPGWGQLELEEQKRSRNFLILEACSWLSFLGSSYANSWYINDYMSFGTYHAGIDLNIINDSELSLLIVHMSQYDNMYEFNETMERQRRFDDTYPDIEKYQWDWDTTKNRNNFNALRVKSSNAKKINNFTVAALIVNRIVSFID
;
A
#
# COMPACT_ATOMS: atom_id res chain seq x y z
N MET A 1 3.83 -9.95 -2.78
CA MET A 1 4.86 -10.63 -3.60
C MET A 1 5.52 -9.75 -4.66
N LYS A 2 4.81 -8.91 -5.43
CA LYS A 2 5.42 -7.98 -6.44
C LYS A 2 6.36 -6.94 -5.82
N LEU A 3 6.02 -6.34 -4.69
CA LEU A 3 6.84 -5.32 -4.00
C LEU A 3 8.16 -5.87 -3.48
N ILE A 4 8.17 -7.09 -2.94
CA ILE A 4 9.40 -7.75 -2.47
C ILE A 4 10.34 -8.03 -3.65
N LYS A 5 9.82 -8.45 -4.81
CA LYS A 5 10.62 -8.62 -6.04
C LYS A 5 11.18 -7.30 -6.55
N GLN A 6 10.44 -6.20 -6.48
CA GLN A 6 10.94 -4.87 -6.83
C GLN A 6 12.03 -4.40 -5.86
N TYR A 7 11.90 -4.68 -4.58
CA TYR A 7 12.91 -4.33 -3.57
C TYR A 7 14.21 -5.12 -3.76
N ILE A 8 14.12 -6.43 -4.02
CA ILE A 8 15.27 -7.28 -4.36
C ILE A 8 15.92 -6.82 -5.66
N PHE A 9 15.13 -6.45 -6.67
CA PHE A 9 15.63 -5.91 -7.94
C PHE A 9 16.38 -4.58 -7.76
N PHE A 10 15.88 -3.69 -6.88
CA PHE A 10 16.54 -2.42 -6.56
C PHE A 10 17.86 -2.61 -5.79
N LEU A 11 17.89 -3.57 -4.85
CA LEU A 11 19.14 -3.99 -4.18
C LEU A 11 20.16 -4.59 -5.16
N CYS A 12 19.72 -5.37 -6.14
CA CYS A 12 20.58 -5.91 -7.20
C CYS A 12 21.09 -4.81 -8.14
N LEU A 13 20.29 -3.80 -8.48
CA LEU A 13 20.75 -2.66 -9.32
C LEU A 13 21.81 -1.83 -8.58
N ILE A 14 21.69 -1.63 -7.28
CA ILE A 14 22.71 -0.96 -6.46
C ILE A 14 24.02 -1.78 -6.47
N SER A 15 23.94 -3.10 -6.41
CA SER A 15 25.14 -3.96 -6.46
C SER A 15 25.84 -3.96 -7.81
N LEU A 16 25.13 -3.75 -8.92
CA LEU A 16 25.69 -3.67 -10.28
C LEU A 16 26.38 -2.32 -10.56
N SER A 17 25.96 -1.24 -9.89
CA SER A 17 26.62 0.08 -9.98
C SER A 17 27.97 0.11 -9.26
N TYR A 18 28.29 -0.90 -8.48
CA TYR A 18 29.51 -1.03 -7.68
C TYR A 18 30.80 -1.05 -8.50
N SER A 19 30.73 -1.51 -9.75
CA SER A 19 31.93 -1.77 -10.57
C SER A 19 32.58 -0.51 -11.17
N GLN A 20 31.89 0.61 -11.22
CA GLN A 20 32.39 1.84 -11.91
C GLN A 20 32.70 3.04 -10.99
N LEU A 21 32.29 2.98 -9.72
CA LEU A 21 32.46 4.10 -8.76
C LEU A 21 33.65 3.93 -7.80
N THR A 22 34.48 2.93 -7.97
CA THR A 22 35.43 2.45 -6.97
C THR A 22 36.72 3.26 -6.81
N GLN A 23 36.88 4.44 -7.36
CA GLN A 23 38.16 5.13 -7.21
C GLN A 23 38.31 6.07 -6.00
N ASN A 24 37.23 6.47 -5.31
CA ASN A 24 37.35 7.39 -4.15
C ASN A 24 36.18 7.37 -3.12
N ILE A 25 35.31 6.38 -3.11
CA ILE A 25 34.27 6.33 -2.10
C ILE A 25 34.73 5.44 -0.94
N ASP A 26 34.62 5.95 0.27
CA ASP A 26 34.99 5.22 1.49
C ASP A 26 34.16 3.92 1.59
N LYS A 27 34.86 2.80 1.83
CA LYS A 27 34.24 1.47 1.99
C LYS A 27 33.16 1.47 3.08
N ASN A 28 33.26 2.35 4.05
CA ASN A 28 32.31 2.49 5.15
C ASN A 28 30.97 3.08 4.71
N ALA A 29 30.99 4.02 3.73
CA ALA A 29 29.76 4.57 3.14
C ALA A 29 28.90 3.45 2.50
N PHE A 30 29.53 2.51 1.80
CA PHE A 30 28.78 1.38 1.19
C PHE A 30 28.13 0.45 2.21
N LYS A 31 28.72 0.26 3.39
CA LYS A 31 28.13 -0.52 4.47
C LYS A 31 26.81 0.12 4.95
N SER A 32 26.76 1.46 4.94
CA SER A 32 25.55 2.20 5.31
C SER A 32 24.40 2.05 4.32
N LEU A 33 24.65 1.67 3.04
CA LEU A 33 23.58 1.30 2.12
C LEU A 33 22.91 -0.04 2.45
N ILE A 34 23.66 -0.94 3.07
CA ILE A 34 23.12 -2.26 3.48
C ILE A 34 22.40 -2.11 4.81
N ILE A 35 23.09 -1.56 5.81
CA ILE A 35 22.54 -1.28 7.14
C ILE A 35 22.80 0.20 7.46
N PRO A 36 21.78 1.05 7.45
CA PRO A 36 21.94 2.47 7.78
C PRO A 36 22.58 2.64 9.15
N GLY A 37 23.61 3.48 9.20
CA GLY A 37 24.35 3.71 10.43
C GLY A 37 25.59 2.81 10.63
N TRP A 38 25.83 1.83 9.78
CA TRP A 38 27.01 0.95 9.93
C TRP A 38 28.32 1.69 9.66
N GLY A 39 28.36 2.50 8.62
CA GLY A 39 29.55 3.31 8.34
C GLY A 39 29.89 4.26 9.48
N GLN A 40 28.88 4.95 10.03
CA GLN A 40 29.02 5.84 11.17
C GLN A 40 29.50 5.09 12.42
N LEU A 41 29.08 3.84 12.61
CA LEU A 41 29.55 3.03 13.72
C LEU A 41 31.06 2.74 13.64
N GLU A 42 31.58 2.49 12.44
CA GLU A 42 33.01 2.25 12.24
C GLU A 42 33.87 3.52 12.36
N LEU A 43 33.26 4.68 12.12
CA LEU A 43 33.87 6.00 12.34
C LEU A 43 33.74 6.47 13.81
N GLU A 44 33.29 5.60 14.72
CA GLU A 44 33.04 5.89 16.14
C GLU A 44 31.95 6.93 16.41
N GLU A 45 31.15 7.31 15.40
CA GLU A 45 30.01 8.24 15.50
C GLU A 45 28.75 7.53 16.03
N GLN A 46 28.83 7.01 17.27
CA GLN A 46 27.81 6.15 17.86
C GLN A 46 26.42 6.80 17.93
N LYS A 47 26.32 8.12 18.14
CA LYS A 47 25.03 8.83 18.22
C LYS A 47 24.31 8.84 16.87
N ARG A 48 25.04 9.07 15.78
CA ARG A 48 24.49 9.09 14.41
C ARG A 48 24.08 7.67 14.02
N SER A 49 24.96 6.70 14.19
CA SER A 49 24.69 5.28 13.93
C SER A 49 23.40 4.83 14.62
N ARG A 50 23.25 5.11 15.92
CA ARG A 50 22.06 4.77 16.68
C ARG A 50 20.78 5.37 16.10
N ASN A 51 20.83 6.63 15.68
CA ASN A 51 19.66 7.31 15.10
C ASN A 51 19.21 6.63 13.79
N PHE A 52 20.15 6.30 12.90
CA PHE A 52 19.85 5.61 11.65
C PHE A 52 19.26 4.21 11.90
N LEU A 53 19.84 3.46 12.87
CA LEU A 53 19.32 2.13 13.24
C LEU A 53 17.92 2.18 13.86
N ILE A 54 17.63 3.19 14.70
CA ILE A 54 16.29 3.38 15.27
C ILE A 54 15.30 3.72 14.17
N LEU A 55 15.63 4.65 13.26
CA LEU A 55 14.77 4.99 12.12
C LEU A 55 14.50 3.77 11.25
N GLU A 56 15.52 2.95 10.98
CA GLU A 56 15.39 1.72 10.20
C GLU A 56 14.44 0.73 10.89
N ALA A 57 14.63 0.48 12.18
CA ALA A 57 13.79 -0.44 12.95
C ALA A 57 12.33 0.04 13.02
N CYS A 58 12.10 1.33 13.30
CA CYS A 58 10.76 1.92 13.31
C CYS A 58 10.09 1.84 11.93
N SER A 59 10.85 2.07 10.85
CA SER A 59 10.34 1.97 9.50
C SER A 59 9.94 0.54 9.14
N TRP A 60 10.74 -0.46 9.51
CA TRP A 60 10.37 -1.87 9.31
C TRP A 60 9.14 -2.29 10.11
N LEU A 61 9.02 -1.87 11.36
CA LEU A 61 7.84 -2.13 12.18
C LEU A 61 6.58 -1.48 11.57
N SER A 62 6.70 -0.24 11.09
CA SER A 62 5.61 0.46 10.41
C SER A 62 5.23 -0.22 9.09
N PHE A 63 6.21 -0.68 8.31
CA PHE A 63 5.98 -1.42 7.07
C PHE A 63 5.21 -2.71 7.29
N LEU A 64 5.69 -3.54 8.23
CA LEU A 64 5.05 -4.82 8.54
C LEU A 64 3.65 -4.62 9.13
N GLY A 65 3.53 -3.68 10.08
CA GLY A 65 2.25 -3.36 10.72
C GLY A 65 1.22 -2.82 9.73
N SER A 66 1.63 -1.89 8.85
CA SER A 66 0.71 -1.34 7.83
C SER A 66 0.36 -2.35 6.74
N SER A 67 1.29 -3.22 6.34
CA SER A 67 1.01 -4.32 5.40
C SER A 67 -0.02 -5.29 5.97
N TYR A 68 0.16 -5.70 7.24
CA TYR A 68 -0.78 -6.59 7.91
C TYR A 68 -2.15 -5.93 8.06
N ALA A 69 -2.19 -4.68 8.53
CA ALA A 69 -3.43 -3.93 8.70
C ALA A 69 -4.18 -3.74 7.38
N ASN A 70 -3.46 -3.45 6.28
CA ASN A 70 -4.07 -3.33 4.96
C ASN A 70 -4.76 -4.63 4.53
N SER A 71 -4.06 -5.77 4.64
CA SER A 71 -4.62 -7.08 4.27
C SER A 71 -5.81 -7.46 5.14
N TRP A 72 -5.74 -7.18 6.45
CA TRP A 72 -6.82 -7.44 7.38
C TRP A 72 -8.07 -6.62 7.05
N TYR A 73 -7.92 -5.30 6.80
CA TYR A 73 -9.06 -4.46 6.42
C TYR A 73 -9.64 -4.82 5.06
N ILE A 74 -8.82 -5.30 4.09
CA ILE A 74 -9.32 -5.80 2.81
C ILE A 74 -10.24 -7.00 3.04
N ASN A 75 -9.79 -8.00 3.79
CA ASN A 75 -10.58 -9.18 4.08
C ASN A 75 -11.87 -8.82 4.83
N ASP A 76 -11.77 -7.86 5.76
CA ASP A 76 -12.89 -7.40 6.58
C ASP A 76 -13.97 -6.72 5.71
N TYR A 77 -13.62 -5.73 4.88
CA TYR A 77 -14.62 -5.08 4.04
C TYR A 77 -15.15 -5.99 2.92
N MET A 78 -14.34 -6.91 2.39
CA MET A 78 -14.79 -7.90 1.40
C MET A 78 -15.89 -8.79 2.00
N SER A 79 -15.62 -9.39 3.16
CA SER A 79 -16.61 -10.21 3.87
C SER A 79 -17.84 -9.42 4.29
N PHE A 80 -17.64 -8.18 4.76
CA PHE A 80 -18.71 -7.29 5.15
C PHE A 80 -19.63 -6.92 3.98
N GLY A 81 -19.05 -6.63 2.81
CA GLY A 81 -19.78 -6.35 1.57
C GLY A 81 -20.60 -7.55 1.12
N THR A 82 -20.01 -8.74 1.12
CA THR A 82 -20.72 -9.98 0.76
C THR A 82 -21.92 -10.22 1.68
N TYR A 83 -21.78 -10.02 2.99
CA TYR A 83 -22.84 -10.29 3.96
C TYR A 83 -23.96 -9.25 3.93
N HIS A 84 -23.62 -7.94 3.82
CA HIS A 84 -24.57 -6.83 3.96
C HIS A 84 -25.07 -6.21 2.67
N ALA A 85 -24.36 -6.45 1.54
CA ALA A 85 -24.77 -5.98 0.22
C ALA A 85 -25.15 -7.12 -0.74
N GLY A 86 -25.05 -8.37 -0.30
CA GLY A 86 -25.52 -9.53 -1.06
C GLY A 86 -24.69 -9.87 -2.32
N ILE A 87 -23.49 -9.34 -2.45
CA ILE A 87 -22.62 -9.54 -3.64
C ILE A 87 -21.36 -10.32 -3.28
N ASP A 88 -21.00 -11.34 -4.07
CA ASP A 88 -19.71 -12.02 -3.91
C ASP A 88 -18.59 -11.25 -4.61
N LEU A 89 -17.85 -10.47 -3.84
CA LEU A 89 -16.73 -9.67 -4.34
C LEU A 89 -15.53 -10.52 -4.80
N ASN A 90 -15.46 -11.80 -4.47
CA ASN A 90 -14.34 -12.67 -4.85
C ASN A 90 -14.42 -13.13 -6.32
N ILE A 91 -15.60 -13.09 -6.94
CA ILE A 91 -15.79 -13.44 -8.35
C ILE A 91 -15.52 -12.27 -9.31
N ILE A 92 -15.30 -11.07 -8.76
CA ILE A 92 -15.03 -9.86 -9.54
C ILE A 92 -13.53 -9.81 -9.91
N ASN A 93 -13.24 -9.44 -11.16
CA ASN A 93 -11.86 -9.28 -11.61
C ASN A 93 -11.17 -8.12 -10.89
N ASP A 94 -9.89 -8.25 -10.56
CA ASP A 94 -9.11 -7.22 -9.84
C ASP A 94 -9.17 -5.84 -10.51
N SER A 95 -9.24 -5.79 -11.85
CA SER A 95 -9.33 -4.54 -12.62
C SER A 95 -10.65 -3.78 -12.41
N GLU A 96 -11.75 -4.51 -12.19
CA GLU A 96 -13.10 -3.96 -11.99
C GLU A 96 -13.39 -3.77 -10.50
N LEU A 97 -12.88 -4.66 -9.65
CA LEU A 97 -13.15 -4.71 -8.22
C LEU A 97 -12.86 -3.39 -7.51
N SER A 98 -11.74 -2.76 -7.83
CA SER A 98 -11.35 -1.51 -7.17
C SER A 98 -12.34 -0.38 -7.39
N LEU A 99 -12.92 -0.29 -8.58
CA LEU A 99 -13.92 0.72 -8.95
C LEU A 99 -15.29 0.38 -8.36
N LEU A 100 -15.70 -0.89 -8.45
CA LEU A 100 -16.95 -1.39 -7.88
C LEU A 100 -17.02 -1.11 -6.38
N ILE A 101 -15.96 -1.41 -5.62
CA ILE A 101 -15.88 -1.13 -4.17
C ILE A 101 -16.06 0.36 -3.86
N VAL A 102 -15.55 1.26 -4.71
CA VAL A 102 -15.77 2.71 -4.56
C VAL A 102 -17.25 3.05 -4.75
N HIS A 103 -17.90 2.55 -5.81
CA HIS A 103 -19.29 2.80 -6.09
C HIS A 103 -20.22 2.22 -5.00
N MET A 104 -19.99 0.99 -4.57
CA MET A 104 -20.69 0.37 -3.45
C MET A 104 -20.57 1.18 -2.14
N SER A 105 -19.47 1.89 -1.94
CA SER A 105 -19.29 2.73 -0.75
C SER A 105 -20.06 4.05 -0.81
N GLN A 106 -20.59 4.45 -1.96
CA GLN A 106 -21.25 5.73 -2.20
C GLN A 106 -22.75 5.60 -2.45
N TYR A 107 -23.20 4.49 -3.01
CA TYR A 107 -24.59 4.24 -3.42
C TYR A 107 -25.19 3.06 -2.66
N ASP A 108 -26.46 3.16 -2.32
CA ASP A 108 -27.14 2.10 -1.55
C ASP A 108 -27.33 0.83 -2.40
N ASN A 109 -27.52 0.95 -3.70
CA ASN A 109 -27.59 -0.19 -4.62
C ASN A 109 -27.10 0.14 -6.04
N MET A 110 -26.96 -0.91 -6.86
CA MET A 110 -26.51 -0.79 -8.24
C MET A 110 -27.48 0.07 -9.10
N TYR A 111 -28.79 -0.05 -8.86
CA TYR A 111 -29.79 0.69 -9.65
C TYR A 111 -29.72 2.19 -9.41
N GLU A 112 -29.55 2.61 -8.14
CA GLU A 112 -29.31 4.02 -7.79
C GLU A 112 -28.08 4.60 -8.50
N PHE A 113 -27.00 3.81 -8.52
CA PHE A 113 -25.78 4.18 -9.24
C PHE A 113 -26.05 4.34 -10.74
N ASN A 114 -26.64 3.32 -11.38
CA ASN A 114 -26.94 3.32 -12.82
C ASN A 114 -27.84 4.50 -13.18
N GLU A 115 -28.94 4.71 -12.44
CA GLU A 115 -29.84 5.86 -12.67
C GLU A 115 -29.08 7.20 -12.58
N THR A 116 -28.14 7.34 -11.65
CA THR A 116 -27.32 8.55 -11.52
C THR A 116 -26.40 8.73 -12.72
N MET A 117 -25.78 7.67 -13.24
CA MET A 117 -24.93 7.71 -14.43
C MET A 117 -25.74 8.06 -15.67
N GLU A 118 -26.92 7.46 -15.85
CA GLU A 118 -27.85 7.76 -16.96
C GLU A 118 -28.31 9.22 -16.96
N ARG A 119 -28.68 9.77 -15.80
CA ARG A 119 -29.03 11.21 -15.66
C ARG A 119 -27.88 12.13 -16.07
N GLN A 120 -26.63 11.68 -15.88
CA GLN A 120 -25.42 12.39 -16.31
C GLN A 120 -25.05 12.10 -17.77
N ARG A 121 -25.83 11.29 -18.50
CA ARG A 121 -25.55 10.80 -19.86
C ARG A 121 -24.26 9.99 -19.99
N ARG A 122 -23.86 9.31 -18.91
CA ARG A 122 -22.68 8.43 -18.83
C ARG A 122 -23.11 6.97 -18.92
N PHE A 123 -23.73 6.60 -20.05
CA PHE A 123 -24.29 5.25 -20.24
C PHE A 123 -23.24 4.15 -20.25
N ASP A 124 -22.02 4.45 -20.69
CA ASP A 124 -20.91 3.48 -20.73
C ASP A 124 -20.35 3.16 -19.33
N ASP A 125 -20.69 3.96 -18.32
CA ASP A 125 -20.24 3.76 -16.95
C ASP A 125 -21.24 2.96 -16.10
N THR A 126 -22.38 2.54 -16.66
CA THR A 126 -23.39 1.75 -15.95
C THR A 126 -22.98 0.29 -15.83
N TYR A 127 -23.40 -0.35 -14.73
CA TYR A 127 -23.24 -1.79 -14.56
C TYR A 127 -24.34 -2.55 -15.27
N PRO A 128 -24.02 -3.66 -15.96
CA PRO A 128 -25.05 -4.51 -16.54
C PRO A 128 -25.89 -5.19 -15.44
N ASP A 129 -27.17 -5.40 -15.73
CA ASP A 129 -28.11 -6.06 -14.80
C ASP A 129 -27.89 -7.58 -14.79
N ILE A 130 -26.78 -7.99 -14.16
CA ILE A 130 -26.43 -9.39 -13.91
C ILE A 130 -26.04 -9.56 -12.44
N GLU A 131 -26.30 -10.71 -11.88
CA GLU A 131 -26.07 -11.07 -10.48
C GLU A 131 -24.68 -10.67 -9.96
N LYS A 132 -23.67 -10.77 -10.82
CA LYS A 132 -22.27 -10.44 -10.53
C LYS A 132 -22.08 -8.98 -10.02
N TYR A 133 -22.93 -8.02 -10.42
CA TYR A 133 -22.80 -6.62 -10.06
C TYR A 133 -23.96 -6.07 -9.22
N GLN A 134 -24.95 -6.89 -8.92
CA GLN A 134 -26.12 -6.51 -8.16
C GLN A 134 -25.79 -6.43 -6.67
N TRP A 135 -25.39 -5.24 -6.19
CA TRP A 135 -25.31 -4.99 -4.76
C TRP A 135 -26.54 -4.22 -4.30
N ASP A 136 -26.99 -4.53 -3.09
CA ASP A 136 -28.09 -3.84 -2.42
C ASP A 136 -27.84 -3.84 -0.89
N TRP A 137 -27.50 -2.68 -0.34
CA TRP A 137 -27.19 -2.58 1.07
C TRP A 137 -28.45 -2.72 1.93
N ASP A 138 -28.39 -3.61 2.89
CA ASP A 138 -29.47 -3.80 3.88
C ASP A 138 -29.75 -2.51 4.68
N THR A 139 -28.74 -1.69 4.93
CA THR A 139 -28.86 -0.38 5.58
C THR A 139 -27.76 0.59 5.13
N THR A 140 -28.09 1.87 5.06
CA THR A 140 -27.10 2.96 4.84
C THR A 140 -26.01 2.97 5.92
N LYS A 141 -26.32 2.53 7.16
CA LYS A 141 -25.32 2.39 8.23
C LYS A 141 -24.25 1.37 7.86
N ASN A 142 -24.64 0.23 7.30
CA ASN A 142 -23.72 -0.83 6.89
C ASN A 142 -22.89 -0.40 5.68
N ARG A 143 -23.48 0.32 4.72
CA ARG A 143 -22.71 0.98 3.65
C ARG A 143 -21.61 1.92 4.21
N ASN A 144 -21.96 2.76 5.19
CA ASN A 144 -21.00 3.65 5.85
C ASN A 144 -19.91 2.89 6.60
N ASN A 145 -20.23 1.78 7.26
CA ASN A 145 -19.24 0.92 7.93
C ASN A 145 -18.29 0.28 6.92
N PHE A 146 -18.82 -0.22 5.80
CA PHE A 146 -18.01 -0.72 4.68
C PHE A 146 -17.04 0.34 4.17
N ASN A 147 -17.54 1.57 3.92
CA ASN A 147 -16.69 2.68 3.49
C ASN A 147 -15.60 2.99 4.53
N ALA A 148 -15.92 2.96 5.82
CA ALA A 148 -14.94 3.19 6.88
C ALA A 148 -13.81 2.14 6.86
N LEU A 149 -14.14 0.86 6.67
CA LEU A 149 -13.16 -0.23 6.53
C LEU A 149 -12.30 -0.05 5.28
N ARG A 150 -12.92 0.29 4.14
CA ARG A 150 -12.23 0.61 2.89
C ARG A 150 -11.23 1.76 3.05
N VAL A 151 -11.65 2.84 3.73
CA VAL A 151 -10.78 3.99 4.01
C VAL A 151 -9.61 3.61 4.92
N LYS A 152 -9.85 2.78 5.95
CA LYS A 152 -8.79 2.27 6.83
C LYS A 152 -7.75 1.44 6.04
N SER A 153 -8.20 0.55 5.14
CA SER A 153 -7.32 -0.19 4.23
C SER A 153 -6.50 0.76 3.35
N SER A 154 -7.15 1.75 2.71
CA SER A 154 -6.46 2.75 1.89
C SER A 154 -5.41 3.53 2.68
N ASN A 155 -5.71 3.92 3.91
CA ASN A 155 -4.77 4.62 4.78
C ASN A 155 -3.59 3.74 5.19
N ALA A 156 -3.83 2.47 5.52
CA ALA A 156 -2.78 1.50 5.81
C ALA A 156 -1.84 1.33 4.58
N LYS A 157 -2.40 1.23 3.36
CA LYS A 157 -1.63 1.19 2.13
C LYS A 157 -0.79 2.44 1.90
N LYS A 158 -1.33 3.63 2.20
CA LYS A 158 -0.57 4.89 2.12
C LYS A 158 0.61 4.90 3.11
N ILE A 159 0.37 4.51 4.37
CA ILE A 159 1.43 4.39 5.39
C ILE A 159 2.51 3.43 4.90
N ASN A 160 2.14 2.28 4.34
CA ASN A 160 3.06 1.31 3.77
C ASN A 160 3.95 1.93 2.68
N ASN A 161 3.37 2.67 1.73
CA ASN A 161 4.11 3.35 0.67
C ASN A 161 5.06 4.43 1.21
N PHE A 162 4.61 5.24 2.17
CA PHE A 162 5.47 6.23 2.83
C PHE A 162 6.63 5.58 3.59
N THR A 163 6.39 4.44 4.22
CA THR A 163 7.43 3.71 4.95
C THR A 163 8.51 3.16 4.01
N VAL A 164 8.11 2.66 2.84
CA VAL A 164 9.09 2.24 1.80
C VAL A 164 9.96 3.43 1.38
N ALA A 165 9.36 4.60 1.15
CA ALA A 165 10.12 5.81 0.82
C ALA A 165 11.07 6.20 1.97
N ALA A 166 10.62 6.12 3.23
CA ALA A 166 11.44 6.41 4.40
C ALA A 166 12.64 5.46 4.52
N LEU A 167 12.46 4.16 4.27
CA LEU A 167 13.55 3.17 4.24
C LEU A 167 14.60 3.51 3.18
N ILE A 168 14.18 3.93 1.99
CA ILE A 168 15.09 4.33 0.91
C ILE A 168 15.87 5.59 1.30
N VAL A 169 15.17 6.61 1.77
CA VAL A 169 15.78 7.89 2.17
C VAL A 169 16.77 7.67 3.32
N ASN A 170 16.41 6.86 4.34
CA ASN A 170 17.31 6.55 5.46
C ASN A 170 18.64 5.96 4.99
N ARG A 171 18.63 5.06 3.97
CA ARG A 171 19.84 4.49 3.38
C ARG A 171 20.66 5.52 2.61
N ILE A 172 20.01 6.35 1.80
CA ILE A 172 20.69 7.39 1.01
C ILE A 172 21.35 8.40 1.93
N VAL A 173 20.64 8.87 2.95
CA VAL A 173 21.17 9.85 3.91
C VAL A 173 22.33 9.25 4.70
N SER A 174 22.20 8.02 5.19
CA SER A 174 23.27 7.33 5.91
C SER A 174 24.50 7.03 5.03
N PHE A 175 24.33 6.91 3.72
CA PHE A 175 25.43 6.74 2.78
C PHE A 175 26.21 8.05 2.53
N ILE A 176 25.50 9.19 2.52
CA ILE A 176 26.09 10.51 2.23
C ILE A 176 26.74 11.11 3.48
N ASP A 177 26.21 10.80 4.68
CA ASP A 177 26.65 11.31 5.98
C ASP A 177 27.96 10.68 6.44
#